data_6b67dd698fc0ab2dde6510b0acba0b82
#
_entry.id   6b67dd698fc0ab2dde6510b0acba0b82
#
_cell.length_a   1.000
_cell.length_b   1.000
_cell.length_c   1.000
_cell.angle_alpha   90.00
_cell.angle_beta   90.00
_cell.angle_gamma   90.00
#
_symmetry.space_group_name_H-M   'P 1'
#
loop_
_entity.id
_entity.type
_entity.pdbx_description
1 polymer ?
#
loop_
_entity_poly.entity_id
_entity_poly.type
_entity_poly.pdbx_seq_one_letter_code
_entity_poly.pdbx_strand_id
1 'polypeptide(L)'
;MKRIVVAFFTCMAAMLALAQTPAAMIDKCVTAINASGGATADYSITTAQGTSKGSIAMQGNKFRVVSSDAKCWYDGKTQWSWSPLTGEVNITTPTADELQMTNPIAAAQHFKANFNMKKAKAKTANTYVIKLTPKNKKDNIKTLWLYFNQTTSLLRTARFEMSDKSVYTLKITGYKHKSLPGSTFTFDKSQVPAGTQVVDLR
;
A
#
# COMPACT_ATOMS: atom_id res chain seq x y z
N MET A 1 43.56 52.70 -28.19
CA MET A 1 43.45 51.73 -27.03
C MET A 1 41.99 51.43 -26.84
N LYS A 2 41.60 50.27 -27.35
CA LYS A 2 40.19 49.77 -27.28
C LYS A 2 40.04 48.91 -26.02
N ARG A 3 39.20 49.34 -25.08
CA ARG A 3 38.85 48.53 -23.86
C ARG A 3 37.76 47.53 -24.23
N ILE A 4 38.10 46.23 -24.19
CA ILE A 4 37.15 45.12 -24.35
C ILE A 4 36.55 44.89 -22.97
N VAL A 5 35.24 45.14 -22.83
CA VAL A 5 34.45 44.76 -21.65
C VAL A 5 33.92 43.34 -21.90
N VAL A 6 34.50 42.37 -21.21
CA VAL A 6 33.97 40.98 -21.21
C VAL A 6 32.84 40.91 -20.19
N ALA A 7 31.60 40.86 -20.67
CA ALA A 7 30.45 40.61 -19.83
C ALA A 7 30.37 39.10 -19.53
N PHE A 8 30.66 38.70 -18.29
CA PHE A 8 30.44 37.35 -17.77
C PHE A 8 28.94 37.16 -17.52
N PHE A 9 28.26 36.53 -18.46
CA PHE A 9 26.87 36.09 -18.27
C PHE A 9 26.90 34.80 -17.43
N THR A 10 26.79 34.93 -16.11
CA THR A 10 26.57 33.81 -15.20
C THR A 10 25.15 33.32 -15.40
N CYS A 11 24.99 32.25 -16.18
CA CYS A 11 23.76 31.51 -16.33
C CYS A 11 23.51 30.72 -15.02
N MET A 12 22.81 31.36 -14.07
CA MET A 12 22.32 30.71 -12.86
C MET A 12 21.14 29.84 -13.29
N ALA A 13 21.44 28.58 -13.67
CA ALA A 13 20.42 27.57 -13.85
C ALA A 13 19.77 27.32 -12.48
N ALA A 14 18.65 27.98 -12.23
CA ALA A 14 17.75 27.66 -11.14
C ALA A 14 17.26 26.22 -11.37
N MET A 15 17.89 25.25 -10.73
CA MET A 15 17.33 23.91 -10.60
C MET A 15 16.03 24.07 -9.80
N LEU A 16 14.92 24.20 -10.51
CA LEU A 16 13.60 23.99 -9.94
C LEU A 16 13.58 22.56 -9.45
N ALA A 17 13.90 22.37 -8.18
CA ALA A 17 13.64 21.10 -7.49
C ALA A 17 12.13 20.90 -7.59
N LEU A 18 11.69 20.10 -8.57
CA LEU A 18 10.30 19.70 -8.72
C LEU A 18 9.89 19.04 -7.42
N ALA A 19 9.18 19.80 -6.58
CA ALA A 19 8.71 19.31 -5.31
C ALA A 19 7.89 18.06 -5.57
N GLN A 20 8.33 16.93 -5.02
CA GLN A 20 7.66 15.65 -5.18
C GLN A 20 6.19 15.77 -4.76
N THR A 21 5.27 15.53 -5.69
CA THR A 21 3.83 15.58 -5.41
C THR A 21 3.39 14.38 -4.57
N PRO A 22 2.30 14.48 -3.80
CA PRO A 22 1.72 13.36 -3.09
C PRO A 22 1.42 12.15 -3.98
N ALA A 23 0.84 12.36 -5.17
CA ALA A 23 0.55 11.31 -6.13
C ALA A 23 1.85 10.62 -6.62
N ALA A 24 2.88 11.39 -6.97
CA ALA A 24 4.17 10.85 -7.40
C ALA A 24 4.85 10.02 -6.30
N MET A 25 4.66 10.34 -5.00
CA MET A 25 5.19 9.51 -3.90
C MET A 25 4.48 8.16 -3.83
N ILE A 26 3.16 8.12 -4.02
CA ILE A 26 2.40 6.86 -4.10
C ILE A 26 2.88 6.01 -5.28
N ASP A 27 3.06 6.62 -6.46
CA ASP A 27 3.56 5.92 -7.65
C ASP A 27 4.97 5.37 -7.44
N LYS A 28 5.86 6.14 -6.82
CA LYS A 28 7.21 5.66 -6.45
C LYS A 28 7.16 4.49 -5.47
N CYS A 29 6.22 4.48 -4.52
CA CYS A 29 6.04 3.35 -3.62
C CYS A 29 5.64 2.07 -4.39
N VAL A 30 4.67 2.17 -5.29
CA VAL A 30 4.25 1.04 -6.13
C VAL A 30 5.40 0.56 -7.01
N THR A 31 6.16 1.46 -7.62
CA THR A 31 7.35 1.13 -8.41
C THR A 31 8.41 0.44 -7.54
N ALA A 32 8.69 0.96 -6.35
CA ALA A 32 9.67 0.38 -5.43
C ALA A 32 9.28 -1.04 -4.99
N ILE A 33 8.00 -1.31 -4.72
CA ILE A 33 7.52 -2.67 -4.40
C ILE A 33 7.80 -3.64 -5.54
N ASN A 34 7.67 -3.22 -6.80
CA ASN A 34 7.81 -4.06 -7.98
C ASN A 34 9.24 -4.07 -8.58
N ALA A 35 10.18 -3.30 -8.03
CA ALA A 35 11.51 -3.08 -8.63
C ALA A 35 12.33 -4.34 -8.88
N SER A 36 12.15 -5.40 -8.05
CA SER A 36 12.82 -6.70 -8.21
C SER A 36 11.83 -7.82 -8.53
N GLY A 37 10.75 -7.50 -9.24
CA GLY A 37 9.69 -8.43 -9.58
C GLY A 37 8.67 -8.67 -8.46
N GLY A 38 8.88 -8.08 -7.27
CA GLY A 38 7.94 -8.17 -6.15
C GLY A 38 8.59 -7.90 -4.80
N ALA A 39 7.80 -7.95 -3.75
CA ALA A 39 8.26 -7.76 -2.38
C ALA A 39 7.45 -8.59 -1.38
N THR A 40 8.11 -8.94 -0.27
CA THR A 40 7.46 -9.41 0.96
C THR A 40 7.70 -8.40 2.07
N ALA A 41 6.80 -8.34 3.05
CA ALA A 41 6.95 -7.51 4.23
C ALA A 41 6.14 -8.09 5.39
N ASP A 42 6.48 -7.68 6.61
CA ASP A 42 5.68 -7.92 7.79
C ASP A 42 4.79 -6.71 8.06
N TYR A 43 3.62 -6.93 8.61
CA TYR A 43 2.73 -5.84 9.01
C TYR A 43 2.12 -6.07 10.40
N SER A 44 1.67 -4.97 11.00
CA SER A 44 0.78 -4.99 12.15
C SER A 44 -0.34 -3.97 11.97
N ILE A 45 -1.56 -4.35 12.35
CA ILE A 45 -2.71 -3.45 12.41
C ILE A 45 -3.10 -3.30 13.87
N THR A 46 -3.06 -2.08 14.37
CA THR A 46 -3.46 -1.73 15.74
C THR A 46 -4.80 -1.00 15.71
N THR A 47 -5.71 -1.44 16.55
CA THR A 47 -7.04 -0.85 16.80
C THR A 47 -7.23 -0.64 18.30
N ALA A 48 -8.39 -0.13 18.72
CA ALA A 48 -8.76 -0.06 20.13
C ALA A 48 -8.90 -1.46 20.79
N GLN A 49 -9.20 -2.49 20.01
CA GLN A 49 -9.39 -3.88 20.48
C GLN A 49 -8.07 -4.66 20.58
N GLY A 50 -6.97 -4.17 20.00
CA GLY A 50 -5.69 -4.85 20.06
C GLY A 50 -4.85 -4.69 18.79
N THR A 51 -3.86 -5.56 18.67
CA THR A 51 -2.94 -5.58 17.52
C THR A 51 -2.91 -6.96 16.89
N SER A 52 -3.28 -7.03 15.62
CA SER A 52 -3.07 -8.18 14.74
C SER A 52 -1.76 -8.02 13.97
N LYS A 53 -1.07 -9.14 13.70
CA LYS A 53 0.21 -9.17 12.95
C LYS A 53 0.12 -10.18 11.83
N GLY A 54 0.87 -9.91 10.77
CA GLY A 54 0.91 -10.82 9.63
C GLY A 54 2.03 -10.50 8.67
N SER A 55 2.01 -11.19 7.54
CA SER A 55 2.92 -10.95 6.42
C SER A 55 2.14 -10.71 5.14
N ILE A 56 2.76 -9.95 4.24
CA ILE A 56 2.23 -9.67 2.91
C ILE A 56 3.28 -9.99 1.86
N ALA A 57 2.85 -10.55 0.74
CA ALA A 57 3.63 -10.69 -0.48
C ALA A 57 2.89 -9.98 -1.63
N MET A 58 3.63 -9.28 -2.48
CA MET A 58 3.09 -8.48 -3.58
C MET A 58 3.95 -8.64 -4.83
N GLN A 59 3.32 -8.79 -6.00
CA GLN A 59 3.98 -8.83 -7.31
C GLN A 59 3.00 -8.40 -8.40
N GLY A 60 3.24 -7.26 -9.04
CA GLY A 60 2.27 -6.67 -9.96
C GLY A 60 0.94 -6.42 -9.26
N ASN A 61 -0.14 -7.00 -9.79
CA ASN A 61 -1.47 -6.95 -9.18
C ASN A 61 -1.78 -8.11 -8.24
N LYS A 62 -0.85 -9.08 -8.10
CA LYS A 62 -1.01 -10.26 -7.24
C LYS A 62 -0.63 -9.94 -5.82
N PHE A 63 -1.32 -10.55 -4.86
CA PHE A 63 -0.97 -10.42 -3.45
C PHE A 63 -1.30 -11.69 -2.65
N ARG A 64 -0.61 -11.84 -1.54
CA ARG A 64 -0.93 -12.80 -0.48
C ARG A 64 -0.81 -12.09 0.86
N VAL A 65 -1.83 -12.21 1.69
CA VAL A 65 -1.85 -11.74 3.08
C VAL A 65 -2.05 -12.92 3.99
N VAL A 66 -1.26 -13.00 5.05
CA VAL A 66 -1.37 -14.08 6.06
C VAL A 66 -1.28 -13.46 7.44
N SER A 67 -2.28 -13.74 8.26
CA SER A 67 -2.30 -13.44 9.70
C SER A 67 -2.96 -14.60 10.46
N SER A 68 -3.04 -14.47 11.78
CA SER A 68 -3.86 -15.38 12.61
C SER A 68 -5.35 -15.30 12.27
N ASP A 69 -5.80 -14.10 11.87
CA ASP A 69 -7.22 -13.76 11.78
C ASP A 69 -7.79 -13.97 10.37
N ALA A 70 -6.92 -14.04 9.36
CA ALA A 70 -7.31 -14.26 7.97
C ALA A 70 -6.12 -14.66 7.12
N LYS A 71 -6.39 -15.39 6.05
CA LYS A 71 -5.43 -15.60 4.95
C LYS A 71 -6.13 -15.29 3.64
N CYS A 72 -5.43 -14.59 2.73
CA CYS A 72 -5.96 -14.23 1.43
C CYS A 72 -4.89 -14.40 0.37
N TRP A 73 -5.24 -15.00 -0.75
CA TRP A 73 -4.40 -15.16 -1.94
C TRP A 73 -5.15 -14.56 -3.12
N TYR A 74 -4.43 -13.90 -4.00
CA TYR A 74 -4.95 -13.37 -5.25
C TYR A 74 -3.92 -13.52 -6.37
N ASP A 75 -4.25 -14.27 -7.40
CA ASP A 75 -3.34 -14.58 -8.52
C ASP A 75 -3.42 -13.57 -9.68
N GLY A 76 -4.24 -12.55 -9.54
CA GLY A 76 -4.53 -11.55 -10.58
C GLY A 76 -5.91 -11.73 -11.22
N LYS A 77 -6.63 -12.81 -10.89
CA LYS A 77 -7.98 -13.11 -11.37
C LYS A 77 -8.85 -13.70 -10.27
N THR A 78 -8.39 -14.75 -9.62
CA THR A 78 -9.11 -15.49 -8.58
C THR A 78 -8.58 -15.10 -7.21
N GLN A 79 -9.49 -14.91 -6.27
CA GLN A 79 -9.17 -14.69 -4.86
C GLN A 79 -9.64 -15.90 -4.04
N TRP A 80 -8.78 -16.33 -3.13
CA TRP A 80 -9.09 -17.31 -2.08
C TRP A 80 -8.97 -16.63 -0.73
N SER A 81 -9.99 -16.72 0.08
CA SER A 81 -10.03 -16.10 1.41
C SER A 81 -10.40 -17.13 2.46
N TRP A 82 -9.51 -17.36 3.41
CA TRP A 82 -9.75 -18.22 4.56
C TRP A 82 -9.97 -17.38 5.81
N SER A 83 -10.98 -17.77 6.59
CA SER A 83 -11.26 -17.17 7.90
C SER A 83 -11.37 -18.26 8.96
N PRO A 84 -10.72 -18.11 10.13
CA PRO A 84 -10.90 -19.04 11.25
C PRO A 84 -12.30 -18.97 11.86
N LEU A 85 -13.03 -17.88 11.65
CA LEU A 85 -14.40 -17.69 12.17
C LEU A 85 -15.41 -18.62 11.48
N THR A 86 -15.26 -18.82 10.17
CA THR A 86 -16.14 -19.72 9.39
C THR A 86 -15.52 -21.10 9.22
N GLY A 87 -14.19 -21.23 9.36
CA GLY A 87 -13.46 -22.45 9.06
C GLY A 87 -13.43 -22.81 7.57
N GLU A 88 -13.73 -21.85 6.68
CA GLU A 88 -13.91 -22.08 5.24
C GLU A 88 -12.93 -21.27 4.41
N VAL A 89 -12.66 -21.78 3.20
CA VAL A 89 -12.03 -21.02 2.12
C VAL A 89 -13.07 -20.67 1.08
N ASN A 90 -13.30 -19.39 0.86
CA ASN A 90 -14.15 -18.90 -0.22
C ASN A 90 -13.31 -18.58 -1.45
N ILE A 91 -13.76 -19.06 -2.62
CA ILE A 91 -13.17 -18.75 -3.92
C ILE A 91 -14.08 -17.73 -4.62
N THR A 92 -13.51 -16.59 -5.03
CA THR A 92 -14.26 -15.52 -5.70
C THR A 92 -13.49 -15.00 -6.91
N THR A 93 -14.19 -14.30 -7.80
CA THR A 93 -13.60 -13.42 -8.81
C THR A 93 -13.96 -11.98 -8.40
N PRO A 94 -13.07 -11.29 -7.65
CA PRO A 94 -13.41 -10.00 -7.08
C PRO A 94 -13.56 -8.94 -8.16
N THR A 95 -14.50 -8.03 -7.96
CA THR A 95 -14.66 -6.82 -8.75
C THR A 95 -13.52 -5.83 -8.47
N ALA A 96 -13.38 -4.79 -9.30
CA ALA A 96 -12.39 -3.74 -9.08
C ALA A 96 -12.60 -3.02 -7.73
N ASP A 97 -13.86 -2.82 -7.32
CA ASP A 97 -14.18 -2.15 -6.06
C ASP A 97 -13.85 -3.01 -4.84
N GLU A 98 -14.09 -4.32 -4.89
CA GLU A 98 -13.69 -5.25 -3.84
C GLU A 98 -12.17 -5.35 -3.69
N LEU A 99 -11.43 -5.31 -4.79
CA LEU A 99 -9.96 -5.30 -4.77
C LEU A 99 -9.38 -4.06 -4.09
N GLN A 100 -10.04 -2.91 -4.16
CA GLN A 100 -9.57 -1.70 -3.46
C GLN A 100 -9.50 -1.88 -1.95
N MET A 101 -10.27 -2.80 -1.39
CA MET A 101 -10.29 -3.10 0.04
C MET A 101 -9.21 -4.11 0.47
N THR A 102 -8.75 -4.95 -0.44
CA THR A 102 -7.87 -6.09 -0.13
C THR A 102 -6.50 -6.01 -0.78
N ASN A 103 -6.40 -5.42 -1.97
CA ASN A 103 -5.17 -5.30 -2.73
C ASN A 103 -4.50 -3.92 -2.52
N PRO A 104 -3.30 -3.84 -1.93
CA PRO A 104 -2.63 -2.57 -1.66
C PRO A 104 -2.36 -1.72 -2.90
N ILE A 105 -2.13 -2.34 -4.05
CA ILE A 105 -1.88 -1.63 -5.31
C ILE A 105 -3.19 -1.01 -5.84
N ALA A 106 -4.29 -1.77 -5.80
CA ALA A 106 -5.61 -1.25 -6.15
C ALA A 106 -6.06 -0.14 -5.19
N ALA A 107 -5.82 -0.30 -3.87
CA ALA A 107 -6.06 0.73 -2.87
C ALA A 107 -5.28 2.02 -3.16
N ALA A 108 -4.01 1.93 -3.57
CA ALA A 108 -3.20 3.08 -3.94
C ALA A 108 -3.81 3.87 -5.11
N GLN A 109 -4.32 3.19 -6.15
CA GLN A 109 -5.00 3.82 -7.27
C GLN A 109 -6.34 4.45 -6.86
N HIS A 110 -7.12 3.73 -6.03
CA HIS A 110 -8.37 4.25 -5.47
C HIS A 110 -8.14 5.56 -4.70
N PHE A 111 -7.15 5.61 -3.83
CA PHE A 111 -6.83 6.83 -3.06
C PHE A 111 -6.42 7.99 -3.97
N LYS A 112 -5.66 7.74 -5.03
CA LYS A 112 -5.30 8.77 -6.02
C LYS A 112 -6.52 9.33 -6.74
N ALA A 113 -7.48 8.49 -7.11
CA ALA A 113 -8.68 8.89 -7.85
C ALA A 113 -9.71 9.60 -6.96
N ASN A 114 -9.92 9.09 -5.74
CA ASN A 114 -11.09 9.43 -4.91
C ASN A 114 -10.78 10.32 -3.69
N PHE A 115 -9.50 10.65 -3.44
CA PHE A 115 -9.10 11.48 -2.30
C PHE A 115 -8.38 12.75 -2.74
N ASN A 116 -8.62 13.84 -2.01
CA ASN A 116 -7.78 15.03 -2.05
C ASN A 116 -6.51 14.75 -1.25
N MET A 117 -5.35 15.02 -1.83
CA MET A 117 -4.06 14.72 -1.24
C MET A 117 -3.27 16.01 -0.96
N LYS A 118 -2.72 16.13 0.25
CA LYS A 118 -1.85 17.23 0.64
C LYS A 118 -0.59 16.69 1.32
N LYS A 119 0.58 17.21 0.93
CA LYS A 119 1.82 16.99 1.69
C LYS A 119 1.64 17.59 3.08
N ALA A 120 1.98 16.84 4.11
CA ALA A 120 1.92 17.29 5.49
C ALA A 120 3.33 17.36 6.11
N LYS A 121 3.46 18.12 7.21
CA LYS A 121 4.73 18.25 7.94
C LYS A 121 5.08 16.90 8.59
N ALA A 122 6.28 16.41 8.33
CA ALA A 122 6.82 15.25 9.00
C ALA A 122 7.34 15.64 10.39
N LYS A 123 7.12 14.79 11.38
CA LYS A 123 7.68 14.94 12.74
C LYS A 123 9.06 14.31 12.89
N THR A 124 9.42 13.40 12.01
CA THR A 124 10.69 12.65 12.01
C THR A 124 11.43 12.86 10.70
N ALA A 125 12.76 12.86 10.75
CA ALA A 125 13.61 12.92 9.58
C ALA A 125 13.34 11.74 8.64
N ASN A 126 13.70 11.90 7.37
CA ASN A 126 13.55 10.89 6.33
C ASN A 126 12.12 10.31 6.20
N THR A 127 11.11 11.17 6.45
CA THR A 127 9.70 10.79 6.35
C THR A 127 8.96 11.76 5.42
N TYR A 128 8.25 11.22 4.44
CA TYR A 128 7.32 11.96 3.59
C TYR A 128 5.90 11.63 4.05
N VAL A 129 5.12 12.66 4.39
CA VAL A 129 3.76 12.47 4.93
C VAL A 129 2.74 13.01 3.95
N ILE A 130 1.72 12.19 3.68
CA ILE A 130 0.56 12.60 2.89
C ILE A 130 -0.68 12.53 3.80
N LYS A 131 -1.44 13.61 3.84
CA LYS A 131 -2.79 13.64 4.37
C LYS A 131 -3.77 13.49 3.21
N LEU A 132 -4.68 12.51 3.31
CA LEU A 132 -5.75 12.28 2.34
C LEU A 132 -7.10 12.51 3.02
N THR A 133 -7.99 13.17 2.29
CA THR A 133 -9.40 13.35 2.68
C THR A 133 -10.29 12.94 1.52
N PRO A 134 -11.35 12.16 1.74
CA PRO A 134 -12.19 11.68 0.65
C PRO A 134 -12.88 12.86 -0.06
N LYS A 135 -13.05 12.71 -1.36
CA LYS A 135 -13.88 13.65 -2.17
C LYS A 135 -15.35 13.46 -1.88
N ASN A 136 -15.76 12.21 -1.65
CA ASN A 136 -17.12 11.88 -1.24
C ASN A 136 -17.25 11.95 0.29
N LYS A 137 -18.11 12.85 0.79
CA LYS A 137 -18.32 13.05 2.24
C LYS A 137 -19.04 11.86 2.93
N LYS A 138 -19.61 10.93 2.14
CA LYS A 138 -20.26 9.72 2.65
C LYS A 138 -19.29 8.55 2.81
N ASP A 139 -18.00 8.74 2.50
CA ASP A 139 -16.98 7.73 2.69
C ASP A 139 -16.84 7.39 4.18
N ASN A 140 -16.58 6.13 4.48
CA ASN A 140 -16.33 5.67 5.84
C ASN A 140 -14.97 6.13 6.39
N ILE A 141 -14.03 6.49 5.53
CA ILE A 141 -12.75 7.08 5.91
C ILE A 141 -12.92 8.60 6.02
N LYS A 142 -12.70 9.15 7.22
CA LYS A 142 -12.68 10.60 7.44
C LYS A 142 -11.35 11.23 7.03
N THR A 143 -10.26 10.58 7.42
CA THR A 143 -8.89 11.03 7.09
C THR A 143 -7.96 9.83 7.04
N LEU A 144 -7.08 9.81 6.04
CA LEU A 144 -5.99 8.83 5.93
C LEU A 144 -4.65 9.57 5.93
N TRP A 145 -3.73 9.09 6.75
CA TRP A 145 -2.35 9.58 6.82
C TRP A 145 -1.41 8.48 6.35
N LEU A 146 -0.60 8.77 5.33
CA LEU A 146 0.41 7.86 4.81
C LEU A 146 1.79 8.40 5.13
N TYR A 147 2.65 7.56 5.71
CA TYR A 147 4.01 7.88 6.11
C TYR A 147 4.97 7.00 5.31
N PHE A 148 5.73 7.62 4.43
CA PHE A 148 6.71 6.94 3.58
C PHE A 148 8.13 7.18 4.07
N ASN A 149 9.00 6.20 3.89
CA ASN A 149 10.43 6.44 3.94
C ASN A 149 10.82 7.26 2.71
N GLN A 150 11.41 8.43 2.91
CA GLN A 150 11.73 9.35 1.83
C GLN A 150 12.85 8.82 0.90
N THR A 151 13.79 8.03 1.43
CA THR A 151 14.89 7.45 0.65
C THR A 151 14.43 6.27 -0.19
N THR A 152 13.67 5.33 0.40
CA THR A 152 13.24 4.10 -0.28
C THR A 152 11.89 4.22 -0.96
N SER A 153 11.15 5.29 -0.71
CA SER A 153 9.75 5.52 -1.11
C SER A 153 8.75 4.48 -0.58
N LEU A 154 9.16 3.56 0.27
CA LEU A 154 8.29 2.52 0.82
C LEU A 154 7.38 3.05 1.93
N LEU A 155 6.14 2.60 1.95
CA LEU A 155 5.17 2.91 2.99
C LEU A 155 5.61 2.26 4.32
N ARG A 156 5.68 3.05 5.39
CA ARG A 156 5.98 2.57 6.76
C ARG A 156 4.73 2.48 7.62
N THR A 157 3.83 3.45 7.45
CA THR A 157 2.62 3.53 8.29
C THR A 157 1.48 4.12 7.48
N ALA A 158 0.30 3.54 7.63
CA ALA A 158 -0.96 4.15 7.24
C ALA A 158 -1.85 4.27 8.48
N ARG A 159 -2.39 5.47 8.75
CA ARG A 159 -3.29 5.73 9.87
C ARG A 159 -4.62 6.21 9.33
N PHE A 160 -5.65 5.42 9.57
CA PHE A 160 -7.03 5.67 9.16
C PHE A 160 -7.80 6.24 10.34
N GLU A 161 -8.46 7.37 10.13
CA GLU A 161 -9.49 7.91 11.02
C GLU A 161 -10.83 7.71 10.34
N MET A 162 -11.69 6.90 10.93
CA MET A 162 -12.99 6.55 10.36
C MET A 162 -14.06 7.58 10.75
N SER A 163 -15.18 7.56 10.05
CA SER A 163 -16.31 8.46 10.31
C SER A 163 -16.96 8.22 11.67
N ASP A 164 -16.92 7.00 12.20
CA ASP A 164 -17.35 6.60 13.54
C ASP A 164 -16.33 6.91 14.65
N LYS A 165 -15.24 7.63 14.30
CA LYS A 165 -14.12 7.99 15.17
C LYS A 165 -13.16 6.82 15.52
N SER A 166 -13.39 5.61 15.03
CA SER A 166 -12.42 4.53 15.19
C SER A 166 -11.12 4.85 14.45
N VAL A 167 -10.01 4.31 14.96
CA VAL A 167 -8.67 4.54 14.41
C VAL A 167 -8.00 3.20 14.17
N TYR A 168 -7.49 3.03 12.93
CA TYR A 168 -6.68 1.89 12.53
C TYR A 168 -5.27 2.38 12.18
N THR A 169 -4.27 1.71 12.72
CA THR A 169 -2.87 2.02 12.38
C THR A 169 -2.20 0.78 11.82
N LEU A 170 -1.95 0.79 10.51
CA LEU A 170 -1.13 -0.19 9.82
C LEU A 170 0.33 0.24 9.89
N LYS A 171 1.21 -0.64 10.36
CA LYS A 171 2.67 -0.48 10.26
C LYS A 171 3.23 -1.60 9.38
N ILE A 172 4.17 -1.26 8.50
CA ILE A 172 4.83 -2.20 7.59
C ILE A 172 6.33 -2.15 7.85
N THR A 173 6.94 -3.32 7.99
CA THR A 173 8.37 -3.49 8.29
C THR A 173 8.94 -4.66 7.50
N GLY A 174 10.26 -4.83 7.55
CA GLY A 174 10.91 -6.04 7.02
C GLY A 174 10.76 -6.24 5.51
N TYR A 175 10.67 -5.17 4.73
CA TYR A 175 10.60 -5.31 3.27
C TYR A 175 11.79 -6.09 2.72
N LYS A 176 11.49 -7.11 1.91
CA LYS A 176 12.48 -7.90 1.15
C LYS A 176 12.03 -7.93 -0.31
N HIS A 177 12.85 -7.37 -1.17
CA HIS A 177 12.58 -7.33 -2.61
C HIS A 177 13.12 -8.59 -3.27
N LYS A 178 12.26 -9.32 -3.98
CA LYS A 178 12.62 -10.51 -4.77
C LYS A 178 11.49 -10.89 -5.71
N SER A 179 11.84 -11.57 -6.79
CA SER A 179 10.85 -12.27 -7.60
C SER A 179 10.22 -13.41 -6.78
N LEU A 180 8.93 -13.59 -6.93
CA LEU A 180 8.15 -14.57 -6.18
C LEU A 180 7.55 -15.59 -7.17
N PRO A 181 7.60 -16.91 -6.86
CA PRO A 181 6.95 -17.91 -7.72
C PRO A 181 5.43 -17.70 -7.72
N GLY A 182 4.77 -18.04 -8.83
CA GLY A 182 3.31 -17.91 -8.97
C GLY A 182 2.53 -18.62 -7.88
N SER A 183 3.01 -19.75 -7.39
CA SER A 183 2.45 -20.51 -6.26
C SER A 183 2.37 -19.72 -4.94
N THR A 184 3.11 -18.62 -4.80
CA THR A 184 2.97 -17.71 -3.66
C THR A 184 1.57 -17.09 -3.59
N PHE A 185 0.93 -16.90 -4.72
CA PHE A 185 -0.32 -16.15 -4.87
C PHE A 185 -1.55 -17.03 -5.12
N THR A 186 -1.37 -18.35 -5.14
CA THR A 186 -2.43 -19.33 -5.27
C THR A 186 -2.65 -20.07 -3.97
N PHE A 187 -3.88 -20.44 -3.72
CA PHE A 187 -4.25 -21.26 -2.57
C PHE A 187 -3.84 -22.72 -2.77
N ASP A 188 -3.32 -23.32 -1.71
CA ASP A 188 -3.13 -24.76 -1.57
C ASP A 188 -3.73 -25.24 -0.25
N LYS A 189 -4.38 -26.43 -0.25
CA LYS A 189 -5.07 -26.98 0.93
C LYS A 189 -4.15 -27.20 2.14
N SER A 190 -2.85 -27.40 1.92
CA SER A 190 -1.87 -27.54 3.01
C SER A 190 -1.65 -26.22 3.81
N GLN A 191 -2.12 -25.08 3.28
CA GLN A 191 -1.95 -23.76 3.90
C GLN A 191 -3.04 -23.44 4.94
N VAL A 192 -4.04 -24.30 5.08
CA VAL A 192 -5.16 -24.17 6.02
C VAL A 192 -5.32 -25.45 6.83
N PRO A 193 -6.04 -25.46 7.96
CA PRO A 193 -6.28 -26.68 8.76
C PRO A 193 -6.88 -27.81 7.93
N ALA A 194 -6.55 -29.04 8.27
CA ALA A 194 -7.14 -30.23 7.66
C ALA A 194 -8.67 -30.23 7.86
N GLY A 195 -9.41 -30.65 6.83
CA GLY A 195 -10.88 -30.64 6.86
C GLY A 195 -11.53 -29.28 6.55
N THR A 196 -10.74 -28.22 6.30
CA THR A 196 -11.28 -26.92 5.87
C THR A 196 -12.12 -27.09 4.60
N GLN A 197 -13.38 -26.65 4.66
CA GLN A 197 -14.28 -26.64 3.51
C GLN A 197 -13.87 -25.57 2.51
N VAL A 198 -13.96 -25.90 1.22
CA VAL A 198 -13.69 -24.95 0.13
C VAL A 198 -15.00 -24.69 -0.61
N VAL A 199 -15.44 -23.43 -0.62
CA VAL A 199 -16.70 -22.99 -1.23
C VAL A 199 -16.36 -22.14 -2.46
N ASP A 200 -16.80 -22.59 -3.64
CA ASP A 200 -16.64 -21.83 -4.89
C ASP A 200 -17.86 -20.92 -5.10
N LEU A 201 -17.63 -19.61 -5.08
CA LEU A 201 -18.65 -18.56 -5.23
C LEU A 201 -18.55 -17.81 -6.55
N ARG A 202 -17.80 -18.33 -7.51
CA ARG A 202 -17.60 -17.67 -8.82
C ARG A 202 -18.77 -17.87 -9.77
#